data_29d3de11034c6a6f7de5dace9fcafd73
#
_entry.id   29d3de11034c6a6f7de5dace9fcafd73
#
_cell.length_a   1.000
_cell.length_b   1.000
_cell.length_c   1.000
_cell.angle_alpha   90.00
_cell.angle_beta   90.00
_cell.angle_gamma   90.00
#
_symmetry.space_group_name_H-M   'P 1'
#
loop_
_entity.id
_entity.type
_entity.pdbx_description
1 polymer ?
#
loop_
_entity_poly.entity_id
_entity_poly.type
_entity_poly.pdbx_seq_one_letter_code
_entity_poly.pdbx_strand_id
1 'polypeptide(L)'
;MIEILFEDADILVCIKPSGYLSEESDSGERSLPRLIANERGLSEIFTVHRLDREVSGVMVYAKNRSAAASLSAQVADRSFEKEYLAVLEGVPEADEATLKDLLFKDSRRNKSFVVDRKRAGVKEASLSYKTLDKRGTRSLVRIKLHTGRTHQIRVQFASRKMPVMGDGKYGSSVRSSEIALASCYISFKHPRSAESVSFSYSPTGEMWELG
;
A
#
# COMPACT_ATOMS: atom_id res chain seq x y z
N MET A 1 -5.27 -20.16 -1.81
CA MET A 1 -3.83 -20.21 -2.13
C MET A 1 -3.35 -18.80 -2.43
N ILE A 2 -2.23 -18.37 -1.85
CA ILE A 2 -1.63 -17.04 -2.08
C ILE A 2 -0.76 -17.11 -3.34
N GLU A 3 -0.86 -16.11 -4.19
CA GLU A 3 0.03 -15.96 -5.35
C GLU A 3 1.42 -15.56 -4.87
N ILE A 4 2.40 -16.44 -5.08
CA ILE A 4 3.80 -16.23 -4.73
C ILE A 4 4.55 -15.84 -6.00
N LEU A 5 5.23 -14.70 -5.98
CA LEU A 5 6.06 -14.20 -7.08
C LEU A 5 7.50 -14.68 -6.98
N PHE A 6 8.00 -14.84 -5.75
CA PHE A 6 9.37 -15.29 -5.48
C PHE A 6 9.46 -15.85 -4.07
N GLU A 7 10.26 -16.88 -3.89
CA GLU A 7 10.58 -17.44 -2.59
C GLU A 7 11.98 -18.07 -2.60
N ASP A 8 12.75 -17.77 -1.54
CA ASP A 8 14.02 -18.43 -1.26
C ASP A 8 14.19 -18.73 0.24
N ALA A 9 15.41 -18.87 0.73
CA ALA A 9 15.68 -19.13 2.15
C ALA A 9 15.46 -17.89 3.05
N ASP A 10 15.51 -16.68 2.50
CA ASP A 10 15.51 -15.43 3.26
C ASP A 10 14.21 -14.63 3.13
N ILE A 11 13.60 -14.63 1.94
CA ILE A 11 12.42 -13.81 1.65
C ILE A 11 11.31 -14.61 0.95
N LEU A 12 10.10 -14.08 1.06
CA LEU A 12 8.94 -14.51 0.30
C LEU A 12 8.23 -13.26 -0.23
N VAL A 13 8.07 -13.18 -1.55
CA VAL A 13 7.33 -12.09 -2.22
C VAL A 13 6.03 -12.64 -2.77
N CYS A 14 4.93 -11.98 -2.44
CA CYS A 14 3.58 -12.44 -2.81
C CYS A 14 2.66 -11.27 -3.15
N ILE A 15 1.51 -11.61 -3.75
CA ILE A 15 0.41 -10.67 -3.93
C ILE A 15 -0.53 -10.79 -2.72
N LYS A 16 -0.65 -9.72 -1.94
CA LYS A 16 -1.63 -9.62 -0.87
C LYS A 16 -3.02 -9.39 -1.49
N PRO A 17 -4.00 -10.25 -1.25
CA PRO A 17 -5.39 -9.96 -1.61
C PRO A 17 -5.97 -8.83 -0.75
N SER A 18 -7.00 -8.14 -1.25
CA SER A 18 -7.84 -7.27 -0.44
C SER A 18 -8.50 -8.06 0.71
N GLY A 19 -8.76 -7.41 1.83
CA GLY A 19 -9.42 -8.01 3.00
C GLY A 19 -8.49 -8.72 3.99
N TYR A 20 -7.21 -8.94 3.68
CA TYR A 20 -6.22 -9.53 4.57
C TYR A 20 -5.38 -8.47 5.29
N LEU A 21 -5.10 -8.71 6.58
CA LEU A 21 -4.10 -7.94 7.31
C LEU A 21 -2.69 -8.29 6.81
N SER A 22 -1.82 -7.28 6.73
CA SER A 22 -0.41 -7.45 6.33
C SER A 22 0.48 -7.94 7.47
N GLU A 23 -0.01 -7.89 8.69
CA GLU A 23 0.70 -8.24 9.92
C GLU A 23 -0.11 -9.21 10.77
N GLU A 24 0.52 -9.89 11.70
CA GLU A 24 -0.17 -10.75 12.67
C GLU A 24 -1.14 -9.92 13.52
N SER A 25 -2.26 -10.56 13.86
CA SER A 25 -3.27 -9.96 14.74
C SER A 25 -3.90 -11.01 15.63
N ASP A 26 -4.05 -10.69 16.91
CA ASP A 26 -4.75 -11.52 17.89
C ASP A 26 -6.27 -11.39 17.79
N SER A 27 -6.78 -10.50 16.93
CA SER A 27 -8.22 -10.22 16.79
C SER A 27 -9.02 -11.30 16.06
N GLY A 28 -8.37 -12.40 15.61
CA GLY A 28 -9.00 -13.45 14.81
C GLY A 28 -9.25 -13.07 13.33
N GLU A 29 -8.86 -11.87 12.92
CA GLU A 29 -8.97 -11.43 11.53
C GLU A 29 -8.00 -12.23 10.62
N ARG A 30 -8.32 -12.27 9.32
CA ARG A 30 -7.49 -12.94 8.32
C ARG A 30 -6.14 -12.25 8.19
N SER A 31 -5.10 -12.88 8.72
CA SER A 31 -3.71 -12.43 8.66
C SER A 31 -2.98 -13.14 7.53
N LEU A 32 -2.35 -12.38 6.64
CA LEU A 32 -1.58 -12.93 5.53
C LEU A 32 -0.33 -13.68 6.01
N PRO A 33 0.46 -13.17 6.99
CA PRO A 33 1.59 -13.92 7.56
C PRO A 33 1.17 -15.30 8.08
N ARG A 34 0.08 -15.39 8.83
CA ARG A 34 -0.44 -16.66 9.37
C ARG A 34 -0.83 -17.63 8.25
N LEU A 35 -1.47 -17.12 7.20
CA LEU A 35 -1.85 -17.96 6.06
C LEU A 35 -0.61 -18.50 5.34
N ILE A 36 0.39 -17.65 5.08
CA ILE A 36 1.66 -18.04 4.45
C ILE A 36 2.40 -19.06 5.33
N ALA A 37 2.52 -18.80 6.63
CA ALA A 37 3.19 -19.71 7.57
C ALA A 37 2.54 -21.12 7.53
N ASN A 38 1.21 -21.19 7.56
CA ASN A 38 0.47 -22.44 7.48
C ASN A 38 0.65 -23.14 6.12
N GLU A 39 0.53 -22.43 5.00
CA GLU A 39 0.66 -23.00 3.65
C GLU A 39 2.09 -23.50 3.35
N ARG A 40 3.11 -22.90 3.97
CA ARG A 40 4.53 -23.18 3.72
C ARG A 40 5.21 -23.98 4.85
N GLY A 41 4.50 -24.28 5.93
CA GLY A 41 5.08 -24.99 7.08
C GLY A 41 6.18 -24.17 7.78
N LEU A 42 6.09 -22.83 7.77
CA LEU A 42 7.06 -21.95 8.40
C LEU A 42 6.69 -21.75 9.87
N SER A 43 7.68 -21.82 10.76
CA SER A 43 7.50 -21.51 12.18
C SER A 43 7.34 -20.02 12.46
N GLU A 44 8.01 -19.19 11.69
CA GLU A 44 7.98 -17.72 11.79
C GLU A 44 8.02 -17.08 10.41
N ILE A 45 7.36 -15.93 10.26
CA ILE A 45 7.45 -15.05 9.11
C ILE A 45 7.36 -13.60 9.59
N PHE A 46 8.19 -12.72 9.06
CA PHE A 46 8.35 -11.37 9.59
C PHE A 46 7.81 -10.34 8.61
N THR A 47 6.91 -9.50 9.10
CA THR A 47 6.39 -8.34 8.35
C THR A 47 7.40 -7.19 8.41
N VAL A 48 7.87 -6.71 7.27
CA VAL A 48 8.83 -5.60 7.17
C VAL A 48 8.21 -4.30 6.66
N HIS A 49 7.11 -4.40 5.95
CA HIS A 49 6.26 -3.27 5.56
C HIS A 49 4.80 -3.70 5.53
N ARG A 50 3.91 -2.74 5.37
CA ARG A 50 2.47 -3.02 5.45
C ARG A 50 1.67 -2.30 4.38
N LEU A 51 0.56 -2.92 3.99
CA LEU A 51 -0.54 -2.34 3.24
C LEU A 51 -1.77 -2.27 4.16
N ASP A 52 -2.67 -1.34 3.89
CA ASP A 52 -3.98 -1.34 4.56
C ASP A 52 -4.74 -2.63 4.21
N ARG A 53 -5.68 -3.03 5.06
CA ARG A 53 -6.46 -4.25 4.87
C ARG A 53 -7.14 -4.33 3.51
N GLU A 54 -7.72 -3.22 3.07
CA GLU A 54 -8.44 -3.11 1.80
C GLU A 54 -7.53 -3.01 0.57
N VAL A 55 -6.26 -2.69 0.76
CA VAL A 55 -5.27 -2.51 -0.33
C VAL A 55 -4.70 -3.86 -0.73
N SER A 56 -4.71 -4.15 -2.02
CA SER A 56 -4.07 -5.33 -2.63
C SER A 56 -2.66 -5.03 -3.12
N GLY A 57 -1.94 -6.05 -3.60
CA GLY A 57 -0.71 -5.87 -4.35
C GLY A 57 0.53 -6.49 -3.73
N VAL A 58 1.67 -6.20 -4.34
CA VAL A 58 2.93 -6.85 -4.03
C VAL A 58 3.45 -6.50 -2.64
N MET A 59 3.86 -7.54 -1.91
CA MET A 59 4.49 -7.46 -0.59
C MET A 59 5.67 -8.43 -0.49
N VAL A 60 6.65 -8.07 0.33
CA VAL A 60 7.73 -8.96 0.75
C VAL A 60 7.64 -9.24 2.25
N TYR A 61 7.87 -10.49 2.60
CA TYR A 61 8.06 -10.96 3.97
C TYR A 61 9.46 -11.54 4.14
N ALA A 62 10.04 -11.38 5.32
CA ALA A 62 11.30 -12.05 5.65
C ALA A 62 11.00 -13.41 6.32
N LYS A 63 11.81 -14.42 6.01
CA LYS A 63 11.69 -15.79 6.54
C LYS A 63 12.62 -16.04 7.74
N ASN A 64 13.48 -15.07 8.05
CA ASN A 64 14.37 -15.12 9.21
C ASN A 64 14.67 -13.70 9.74
N ARG A 65 15.22 -13.64 10.96
CA ARG A 65 15.48 -12.37 11.67
C ARG A 65 16.52 -11.50 10.98
N SER A 66 17.55 -12.10 10.36
CA SER A 66 18.59 -11.35 9.66
C SER A 66 18.02 -10.63 8.43
N ALA A 67 17.22 -11.34 7.63
CA ALA A 67 16.53 -10.75 6.48
C ALA A 67 15.53 -9.67 6.91
N ALA A 68 14.80 -9.90 8.03
CA ALA A 68 13.87 -8.91 8.58
C ALA A 68 14.59 -7.62 9.00
N ALA A 69 15.74 -7.73 9.68
CA ALA A 69 16.54 -6.57 10.09
C ALA A 69 17.05 -5.79 8.86
N SER A 70 17.60 -6.50 7.86
CA SER A 70 18.10 -5.88 6.62
C SER A 70 17.01 -5.13 5.86
N LEU A 71 15.85 -5.77 5.62
CA LEU A 71 14.73 -5.12 4.91
C LEU A 71 14.11 -3.98 5.72
N SER A 72 14.02 -4.11 7.04
CA SER A 72 13.52 -3.02 7.91
C SER A 72 14.44 -1.81 7.89
N ALA A 73 15.76 -2.00 7.83
CA ALA A 73 16.73 -0.91 7.66
C ALA A 73 16.51 -0.18 6.34
N GLN A 74 16.29 -0.90 5.22
CA GLN A 74 16.01 -0.32 3.91
C GLN A 74 14.67 0.43 3.87
N VAL A 75 13.66 -0.03 4.62
CA VAL A 75 12.40 0.73 4.78
C VAL A 75 12.62 2.01 5.57
N ALA A 76 13.47 1.98 6.61
CA ALA A 76 13.75 3.12 7.47
C ALA A 76 14.58 4.20 6.76
N ASP A 77 15.60 3.83 5.98
CA ASP A 77 16.46 4.73 5.21
C ASP A 77 15.87 5.14 3.85
N ARG A 78 14.71 4.56 3.49
CA ARG A 78 13.96 4.81 2.24
C ARG A 78 14.65 4.29 0.96
N SER A 79 15.59 3.39 1.06
CA SER A 79 16.15 2.67 -0.10
C SER A 79 15.21 1.57 -0.60
N PHE A 80 14.23 1.14 0.23
CA PHE A 80 13.12 0.29 -0.20
C PHE A 80 12.09 1.12 -0.97
N GLU A 81 12.01 0.93 -2.29
CA GLU A 81 11.07 1.64 -3.16
C GLU A 81 9.70 0.96 -3.22
N LYS A 82 8.65 1.76 -3.28
CA LYS A 82 7.27 1.31 -3.45
C LYS A 82 6.51 2.26 -4.34
N GLU A 83 5.76 1.69 -5.31
CA GLU A 83 4.81 2.44 -6.10
C GLU A 83 3.42 1.80 -6.02
N TYR A 84 2.43 2.64 -6.21
CA TYR A 84 1.03 2.25 -6.17
C TYR A 84 0.32 2.66 -7.44
N LEU A 85 -0.71 1.91 -7.82
CA LEU A 85 -1.74 2.33 -8.76
C LEU A 85 -3.02 2.63 -8.00
N ALA A 86 -3.74 3.66 -8.43
CA ALA A 86 -5.08 3.95 -7.94
C ALA A 86 -5.97 4.46 -9.06
N VAL A 87 -7.25 4.06 -9.03
CA VAL A 87 -8.31 4.71 -9.80
C VAL A 87 -9.00 5.72 -8.89
N LEU A 88 -9.06 6.97 -9.32
CA LEU A 88 -9.68 8.07 -8.60
C LEU A 88 -11.06 8.39 -9.20
N GLU A 89 -12.01 8.73 -8.33
CA GLU A 89 -13.26 9.42 -8.73
C GLU A 89 -12.97 10.92 -8.81
N GLY A 90 -12.41 11.35 -9.91
CA GLY A 90 -11.96 12.68 -10.21
C GLY A 90 -10.75 12.66 -11.13
N VAL A 91 -10.48 13.80 -11.75
CA VAL A 91 -9.32 14.00 -12.62
C VAL A 91 -8.47 15.10 -12.01
N PRO A 92 -7.21 14.83 -11.64
CA PRO A 92 -6.30 15.86 -11.17
C PRO A 92 -6.08 16.95 -12.21
N GLU A 93 -5.98 18.21 -11.78
CA GLU A 93 -5.73 19.35 -12.68
C GLU A 93 -4.38 19.24 -13.39
N ALA A 94 -3.35 18.82 -12.64
CA ALA A 94 -2.02 18.56 -13.20
C ALA A 94 -1.81 17.06 -13.43
N ASP A 95 -1.15 16.69 -14.53
CA ASP A 95 -0.84 15.28 -14.81
C ASP A 95 0.20 14.70 -13.85
N GLU A 96 1.07 15.55 -13.32
CA GLU A 96 2.07 15.18 -12.32
C GLU A 96 2.13 16.25 -11.23
N ALA A 97 2.13 15.83 -9.97
CA ALA A 97 2.33 16.75 -8.85
C ALA A 97 2.84 16.02 -7.59
N THR A 98 3.33 16.82 -6.65
CA THR A 98 3.65 16.36 -5.30
C THR A 98 2.63 16.93 -4.32
N LEU A 99 1.93 16.05 -3.61
CA LEU A 99 1.01 16.42 -2.55
C LEU A 99 1.76 16.44 -1.22
N LYS A 100 1.60 17.55 -0.47
CA LYS A 100 2.15 17.72 0.88
C LYS A 100 1.01 18.15 1.80
N ASP A 101 0.76 17.40 2.84
CA ASP A 101 -0.30 17.66 3.80
C ASP A 101 0.14 17.34 5.23
N LEU A 102 -0.58 17.88 6.20
CA LEU A 102 -0.51 17.48 7.60
C LEU A 102 -1.61 16.49 7.88
N LEU A 103 -1.26 15.29 8.38
CA LEU A 103 -2.21 14.23 8.67
C LEU A 103 -2.33 13.97 10.18
N PHE A 104 -3.56 13.90 10.64
CA PHE A 104 -3.93 13.43 11.98
C PHE A 104 -4.63 12.08 11.88
N LYS A 105 -4.14 11.07 12.64
CA LYS A 105 -4.79 9.76 12.77
C LYS A 105 -5.71 9.74 13.98
N ASP A 106 -7.01 9.58 13.73
CA ASP A 106 -7.98 9.23 14.78
C ASP A 106 -7.97 7.70 14.96
N SER A 107 -7.35 7.22 16.04
CA SER A 107 -7.23 5.79 16.33
C SER A 107 -8.57 5.15 16.69
N ARG A 108 -9.52 5.89 17.29
CA ARG A 108 -10.85 5.37 17.65
C ARG A 108 -11.69 5.07 16.43
N ARG A 109 -11.58 5.92 15.38
CA ARG A 109 -12.30 5.76 14.11
C ARG A 109 -11.50 4.95 13.09
N ASN A 110 -10.25 4.61 13.39
CA ASN A 110 -9.28 4.07 12.44
C ASN A 110 -9.30 4.84 11.10
N LYS A 111 -9.22 6.18 11.18
CA LYS A 111 -9.30 7.09 10.03
C LYS A 111 -8.29 8.21 10.14
N SER A 112 -7.69 8.62 9.02
CA SER A 112 -6.81 9.78 8.94
C SER A 112 -7.55 10.99 8.35
N PHE A 113 -7.13 12.19 8.74
CA PHE A 113 -7.69 13.46 8.27
C PHE A 113 -6.55 14.40 7.88
N VAL A 114 -6.76 15.17 6.81
CA VAL A 114 -5.93 16.35 6.52
C VAL A 114 -6.33 17.47 7.49
N VAL A 115 -5.33 18.10 8.07
CA VAL A 115 -5.51 19.22 9.02
C VAL A 115 -4.62 20.40 8.61
N ASP A 116 -4.98 21.59 9.04
CA ASP A 116 -4.36 22.85 8.64
C ASP A 116 -3.16 23.28 9.51
N ARG A 117 -3.02 22.71 10.70
CA ARG A 117 -1.98 23.10 11.67
C ARG A 117 -1.33 21.93 12.39
N LYS A 118 -0.06 22.13 12.75
CA LYS A 118 0.69 21.17 13.57
C LYS A 118 0.20 21.19 15.02
N ARG A 119 0.02 19.99 15.58
CA ARG A 119 -0.28 19.74 17.00
C ARG A 119 0.17 18.31 17.34
N ALA A 120 0.06 17.92 18.59
CA ALA A 120 0.38 16.55 19.03
C ALA A 120 -0.38 15.51 18.18
N GLY A 121 0.30 14.48 17.70
CA GLY A 121 -0.23 13.42 16.85
C GLY A 121 -0.36 13.75 15.37
N VAL A 122 -0.12 15.01 14.95
CA VAL A 122 -0.09 15.39 13.53
C VAL A 122 1.28 15.11 12.94
N LYS A 123 1.30 14.52 11.74
CA LYS A 123 2.52 14.17 11.01
C LYS A 123 2.48 14.70 9.58
N GLU A 124 3.61 15.14 9.07
CA GLU A 124 3.77 15.50 7.66
C GLU A 124 3.65 14.26 6.78
N ALA A 125 2.98 14.43 5.65
CA ALA A 125 2.79 13.42 4.63
C ALA A 125 3.11 13.99 3.25
N SER A 126 3.84 13.24 2.45
CA SER A 126 4.19 13.63 1.09
C SER A 126 4.16 12.43 0.16
N LEU A 127 3.57 12.61 -1.01
CA LEU A 127 3.58 11.68 -2.13
C LEU A 127 3.71 12.44 -3.45
N SER A 128 4.24 11.79 -4.48
CA SER A 128 4.14 12.26 -5.86
C SER A 128 3.22 11.33 -6.63
N TYR A 129 2.52 11.87 -7.62
CA TYR A 129 1.73 11.07 -8.54
C TYR A 129 1.94 11.50 -9.99
N LYS A 130 1.65 10.56 -10.89
CA LYS A 130 1.55 10.76 -12.33
C LYS A 130 0.25 10.14 -12.83
N THR A 131 -0.53 10.91 -13.58
CA THR A 131 -1.74 10.42 -14.26
C THR A 131 -1.32 9.61 -15.49
N LEU A 132 -1.80 8.38 -15.54
CA LEU A 132 -1.52 7.44 -16.63
C LEU A 132 -2.62 7.44 -17.69
N ASP A 133 -3.87 7.58 -17.26
CA ASP A 133 -5.03 7.60 -18.14
C ASP A 133 -6.17 8.40 -17.49
N LYS A 134 -7.08 8.93 -18.33
CA LYS A 134 -8.24 9.73 -17.94
C LYS A 134 -9.41 9.36 -18.81
N ARG A 135 -10.58 9.07 -18.21
CA ARG A 135 -11.83 8.86 -18.94
C ARG A 135 -13.01 9.42 -18.15
N GLY A 136 -13.73 10.37 -18.77
CA GLY A 136 -14.86 11.04 -18.13
C GLY A 136 -14.43 11.70 -16.80
N THR A 137 -15.02 11.26 -15.70
CA THR A 137 -14.75 11.76 -14.35
C THR A 137 -13.77 10.88 -13.56
N ARG A 138 -13.07 9.95 -14.21
CA ARG A 138 -12.13 9.03 -13.55
C ARG A 138 -10.72 9.20 -14.07
N SER A 139 -9.74 8.83 -13.26
CA SER A 139 -8.33 8.81 -13.66
C SER A 139 -7.59 7.64 -13.04
N LEU A 140 -6.66 7.05 -13.79
CA LEU A 140 -5.68 6.09 -13.31
C LEU A 140 -4.40 6.86 -12.97
N VAL A 141 -3.94 6.74 -11.74
CA VAL A 141 -2.71 7.40 -11.30
C VAL A 141 -1.69 6.41 -10.75
N ARG A 142 -0.41 6.65 -11.06
CA ARG A 142 0.72 6.00 -10.41
C ARG A 142 1.25 6.90 -9.31
N ILE A 143 1.56 6.34 -8.15
CA ILE A 143 1.86 7.09 -6.95
C ILE A 143 3.15 6.58 -6.33
N LYS A 144 4.08 7.49 -6.00
CA LYS A 144 5.29 7.22 -5.20
C LYS A 144 5.14 7.89 -3.83
N LEU A 145 5.22 7.08 -2.77
CA LEU A 145 5.16 7.58 -1.39
C LEU A 145 6.53 8.07 -0.93
N HIS A 146 6.61 9.31 -0.44
CA HIS A 146 7.79 9.85 0.26
C HIS A 146 7.69 9.65 1.77
N THR A 147 6.47 9.43 2.27
CA THR A 147 6.16 9.07 3.67
C THR A 147 5.11 7.96 3.69
N GLY A 148 5.07 7.15 4.77
CA GLY A 148 4.11 6.05 4.93
C GLY A 148 3.15 6.29 6.10
N ARG A 149 2.20 7.22 5.98
CA ARG A 149 1.19 7.47 7.02
C ARG A 149 -0.04 6.58 6.80
N THR A 150 -0.75 6.27 7.89
CA THR A 150 -1.98 5.48 7.82
C THR A 150 -2.97 6.10 6.82
N HIS A 151 -3.46 5.30 5.88
CA HIS A 151 -4.40 5.70 4.82
C HIS A 151 -3.93 6.93 4.00
N GLN A 152 -2.62 7.15 3.86
CA GLN A 152 -2.07 8.38 3.31
C GLN A 152 -2.62 8.71 1.93
N ILE A 153 -2.51 7.80 0.95
CA ILE A 153 -3.01 7.99 -0.42
C ILE A 153 -4.51 8.30 -0.38
N ARG A 154 -5.27 7.49 0.35
CA ARG A 154 -6.73 7.57 0.46
C ARG A 154 -7.19 8.94 0.94
N VAL A 155 -6.61 9.44 2.04
CA VAL A 155 -7.01 10.73 2.62
C VAL A 155 -6.52 11.94 1.82
N GLN A 156 -5.32 11.89 1.23
CA GLN A 156 -4.77 13.02 0.47
C GLN A 156 -5.56 13.26 -0.83
N PHE A 157 -5.98 12.23 -1.55
CA PHE A 157 -6.84 12.39 -2.72
C PHE A 157 -8.29 12.72 -2.33
N ALA A 158 -8.85 12.08 -1.31
CA ALA A 158 -10.20 12.38 -0.86
C ALA A 158 -10.37 13.84 -0.36
N SER A 159 -9.35 14.42 0.29
CA SER A 159 -9.38 15.82 0.71
C SER A 159 -9.45 16.81 -0.47
N ARG A 160 -9.09 16.35 -1.67
CA ARG A 160 -9.17 17.07 -2.94
C ARG A 160 -10.39 16.70 -3.77
N LYS A 161 -11.40 16.06 -3.15
CA LYS A 161 -12.64 15.59 -3.80
C LYS A 161 -12.42 14.56 -4.90
N MET A 162 -11.34 13.80 -4.81
CA MET A 162 -10.97 12.72 -5.73
C MET A 162 -10.72 11.43 -4.93
N PRO A 163 -11.73 10.85 -4.25
CA PRO A 163 -11.53 9.64 -3.48
C PRO A 163 -11.08 8.48 -4.38
N VAL A 164 -10.35 7.53 -3.81
CA VAL A 164 -10.06 6.25 -4.48
C VAL A 164 -11.38 5.52 -4.72
N MET A 165 -11.59 5.00 -5.93
CA MET A 165 -12.81 4.29 -6.31
C MET A 165 -13.04 3.08 -5.39
N GLY A 166 -14.26 2.92 -4.89
CA GLY A 166 -14.66 1.89 -3.93
C GLY A 166 -14.34 2.24 -2.46
N ASP A 167 -13.61 3.34 -2.17
CA ASP A 167 -13.25 3.71 -0.81
C ASP A 167 -14.39 4.46 -0.08
N GLY A 168 -15.41 3.73 0.35
CA GLY A 168 -16.52 4.29 1.09
C GLY A 168 -16.12 4.99 2.40
N LYS A 169 -15.00 4.59 3.05
CA LYS A 169 -14.48 5.28 4.24
C LYS A 169 -14.06 6.71 3.96
N TYR A 170 -13.63 6.99 2.74
CA TYR A 170 -13.16 8.30 2.30
C TYR A 170 -14.05 8.98 1.26
N GLY A 171 -15.29 8.49 1.06
CA GLY A 171 -16.32 9.20 0.32
C GLY A 171 -16.45 8.84 -1.15
N SER A 172 -15.96 7.66 -1.56
CA SER A 172 -16.28 7.10 -2.87
C SER A 172 -17.78 6.95 -3.05
N SER A 173 -18.28 7.29 -4.21
CA SER A 173 -19.68 7.10 -4.62
C SER A 173 -19.96 5.65 -5.03
N VAL A 174 -18.92 4.92 -5.43
CA VAL A 174 -18.99 3.51 -5.83
C VAL A 174 -19.04 2.63 -4.58
N ARG A 175 -20.08 1.81 -4.47
CA ARG A 175 -20.18 0.81 -3.41
C ARG A 175 -19.47 -0.46 -3.83
N SER A 176 -18.42 -0.81 -3.12
CA SER A 176 -17.64 -2.03 -3.36
C SER A 176 -17.09 -2.58 -2.04
N SER A 177 -16.79 -3.87 -2.01
CA SER A 177 -16.04 -4.52 -0.94
C SER A 177 -14.53 -4.29 -1.08
N GLU A 178 -14.08 -3.81 -2.22
CA GLU A 178 -12.68 -3.56 -2.56
C GLU A 178 -12.47 -2.08 -2.91
N ILE A 179 -11.23 -1.64 -2.87
CA ILE A 179 -10.84 -0.31 -3.32
C ILE A 179 -9.85 -0.42 -4.48
N ALA A 180 -9.95 0.47 -5.45
CA ALA A 180 -9.02 0.52 -6.59
C ALA A 180 -7.69 1.17 -6.17
N LEU A 181 -6.99 0.55 -5.22
CA LEU A 181 -5.66 0.93 -4.74
C LEU A 181 -4.81 -0.32 -4.57
N ALA A 182 -3.69 -0.40 -5.27
CA ALA A 182 -2.80 -1.54 -5.22
C ALA A 182 -1.32 -1.13 -5.14
N SER A 183 -0.53 -1.86 -4.36
CA SER A 183 0.94 -1.82 -4.43
C SER A 183 1.37 -2.51 -5.72
N CYS A 184 1.76 -1.74 -6.72
CA CYS A 184 2.06 -2.26 -8.06
C CYS A 184 3.54 -2.55 -8.28
N TYR A 185 4.42 -2.02 -7.43
CA TYR A 185 5.87 -2.20 -7.59
C TYR A 185 6.58 -2.08 -6.24
N ILE A 186 7.54 -2.98 -6.01
CA ILE A 186 8.53 -2.87 -4.95
C ILE A 186 9.92 -3.15 -5.51
N SER A 187 10.94 -2.46 -4.97
CA SER A 187 12.35 -2.73 -5.24
C SER A 187 13.18 -2.55 -3.99
N PHE A 188 14.14 -3.45 -3.78
CA PHE A 188 15.01 -3.47 -2.61
C PHE A 188 16.28 -4.26 -2.91
N LYS A 189 17.29 -4.13 -2.03
CA LYS A 189 18.47 -5.00 -2.05
C LYS A 189 18.15 -6.31 -1.34
N HIS A 190 18.40 -7.42 -2.03
CA HIS A 190 18.21 -8.75 -1.44
C HIS A 190 19.05 -8.90 -0.16
N PRO A 191 18.47 -9.38 0.96
CA PRO A 191 19.14 -9.39 2.26
C PRO A 191 20.48 -10.15 2.31
N ARG A 192 20.62 -11.19 1.50
CA ARG A 192 21.81 -12.03 1.45
C ARG A 192 22.79 -11.59 0.36
N SER A 193 22.33 -11.47 -0.89
CA SER A 193 23.22 -11.17 -2.03
C SER A 193 23.54 -9.69 -2.19
N ALA A 194 22.79 -8.80 -1.55
CA ALA A 194 22.84 -7.35 -1.73
C ALA A 194 22.55 -6.87 -3.17
N GLU A 195 22.16 -7.75 -4.07
CA GLU A 195 21.71 -7.42 -5.42
C GLU A 195 20.37 -6.69 -5.39
N SER A 196 20.17 -5.76 -6.31
CA SER A 196 18.88 -5.08 -6.48
C SER A 196 17.89 -6.02 -7.15
N VAL A 197 16.75 -6.23 -6.49
CA VAL A 197 15.64 -7.01 -7.02
C VAL A 197 14.38 -6.17 -7.06
N SER A 198 13.51 -6.46 -8.03
CA SER A 198 12.22 -5.76 -8.15
C SER A 198 11.10 -6.71 -8.54
N PHE A 199 9.90 -6.40 -8.10
CA PHE A 199 8.69 -7.19 -8.36
C PHE A 199 7.54 -6.26 -8.70
N SER A 200 6.73 -6.65 -9.68
CA SER A 200 5.62 -5.87 -10.18
C SER A 200 4.31 -6.64 -10.10
N TYR A 201 3.21 -5.91 -9.98
CA TYR A 201 1.86 -6.40 -10.02
C TYR A 201 0.98 -5.45 -10.85
N SER A 202 0.23 -6.00 -11.77
CA SER A 202 -0.76 -5.25 -12.55
C SER A 202 -2.15 -5.70 -12.13
N PRO A 203 -2.87 -4.89 -11.34
CA PRO A 203 -4.22 -5.23 -10.94
C PRO A 203 -5.16 -5.25 -12.14
N THR A 204 -6.13 -6.15 -12.13
CA THR A 204 -7.12 -6.35 -13.20
C THR A 204 -8.54 -6.35 -12.66
N GLY A 205 -9.53 -6.29 -13.54
CA GLY A 205 -10.96 -6.30 -13.22
C GLY A 205 -11.63 -4.95 -13.42
N GLU A 206 -12.95 -4.94 -13.34
CA GLU A 206 -13.80 -3.78 -13.67
C GLU A 206 -13.44 -2.47 -12.95
N MET A 207 -12.93 -2.56 -11.72
CA MET A 207 -12.52 -1.37 -10.96
C MET A 207 -11.27 -0.69 -11.51
N TRP A 208 -10.50 -1.36 -12.36
CA TRP A 208 -9.28 -0.86 -12.98
C TRP A 208 -9.48 -0.40 -14.43
N GLU A 209 -10.65 -0.68 -14.97
CA GLU A 209 -11.10 -0.17 -16.27
C GLU A 209 -11.80 1.18 -16.06
N LEU A 210 -11.36 2.18 -16.79
CA LEU A 210 -11.90 3.54 -16.60
C LEU A 210 -13.30 3.73 -17.24
N GLY A 211 -13.81 2.71 -17.96
CA GLY A 211 -15.09 2.71 -18.64
C GLY A 211 -15.03 3.26 -20.07
#